data_8ba845cf8687af8fd2cee50163ec1a64
#
_entry.id   8ba845cf8687af8fd2cee50163ec1a64
#
_cell.length_a   1.000
_cell.length_b   1.000
_cell.length_c   1.000
_cell.angle_alpha   90.00
_cell.angle_beta   90.00
_cell.angle_gamma   90.00
#
_symmetry.space_group_name_H-M   'P 1'
#
loop_
_entity.id
_entity.type
_entity.pdbx_description
1 polymer ?
#
loop_
_entity_poly.entity_id
_entity_poly.type
_entity_poly.pdbx_seq_one_letter_code
_entity_poly.pdbx_strand_id
1 'polypeptide(L)'
;MNKFNRKLVTIALAVSVSFSVWAGNDINGSMQNNGMRGMQNNMQGVADCQLDTNQIEIRTLSQEEIDSLKFMREEEKLARDVYQVLYGQTLAMVFGNITQSEQKHMDLVGVFLEAYGIADPAKEEVGEFTDQSLQILHNDLLIKASTSDLEAYKVGALIEEVDIEDLELAIKSTEIAELKRMYTNLRDASYKHLRAFTKQIIAIEGSYTAQQLDQEVVDDILAAPNTTNQMGNAIKVLAVEESTSNSCFVSILTADKQTLQNGSSIAENQSISVAYEVKVTVDDIGQTVDWVMLASYAGDNWFVRSGDQWLNWDGQPGDLPAAVPGYILQSEQTIPVFQGTLNGMPGKYTIYIGYRLDDNSLVYNQAPLVFSVIH
;
A
#
# COMPACT_ATOMS: atom_id res chain seq x y z
N MET A 1 20.01 -10.35 21.53
CA MET A 1 18.74 -11.09 21.68
C MET A 1 17.66 -10.05 21.39
N ASN A 2 17.16 -10.09 20.17
CA ASN A 2 16.30 -9.07 19.58
C ASN A 2 14.97 -8.93 20.31
N LYS A 3 14.52 -7.70 20.53
CA LYS A 3 13.21 -7.39 21.13
C LYS A 3 12.04 -7.82 20.23
N PHE A 4 12.28 -7.97 18.93
CA PHE A 4 11.31 -8.43 17.94
C PHE A 4 10.80 -9.86 18.20
N ASN A 5 11.61 -10.75 18.76
CA ASN A 5 11.25 -12.15 18.97
C ASN A 5 10.45 -12.45 20.25
N ARG A 6 10.02 -11.46 21.02
CA ARG A 6 9.42 -11.75 22.35
C ARG A 6 7.90 -11.72 22.41
N LYS A 7 7.20 -11.14 21.46
CA LYS A 7 5.74 -10.99 21.55
C LYS A 7 4.93 -12.04 20.77
N LEU A 8 5.44 -12.53 19.65
CA LEU A 8 4.75 -13.58 18.87
C LEU A 8 4.56 -14.91 19.63
N VAL A 9 5.32 -15.16 20.70
CA VAL A 9 5.27 -16.40 21.49
C VAL A 9 4.15 -16.41 22.54
N THR A 10 3.44 -15.30 22.75
CA THR A 10 2.46 -15.19 23.86
C THR A 10 1.02 -15.43 23.43
N ILE A 11 0.74 -15.86 22.21
CA ILE A 11 -0.59 -16.37 21.84
C ILE A 11 -0.74 -17.80 22.40
N ALA A 12 -0.93 -17.90 23.71
CA ALA A 12 -1.26 -19.16 24.37
C ALA A 12 -2.71 -19.52 24.04
N LEU A 13 -2.88 -20.38 23.05
CA LEU A 13 -4.19 -21.01 22.78
C LEU A 13 -4.59 -21.91 23.94
N ALA A 14 -5.54 -21.48 24.73
CA ALA A 14 -6.35 -22.38 25.56
C ALA A 14 -7.46 -22.94 24.67
N VAL A 15 -7.16 -23.98 23.90
CA VAL A 15 -8.17 -24.75 23.18
C VAL A 15 -8.28 -26.14 23.81
N SER A 16 -9.37 -26.38 24.47
CA SER A 16 -9.79 -27.75 24.84
C SER A 16 -10.37 -28.42 23.59
N VAL A 17 -9.58 -29.27 22.93
CA VAL A 17 -10.01 -30.02 21.75
C VAL A 17 -10.67 -31.33 22.16
N SER A 18 -11.96 -31.46 21.86
CA SER A 18 -12.64 -32.75 21.88
C SER A 18 -12.48 -33.37 20.47
N PHE A 19 -11.71 -34.44 20.36
CA PHE A 19 -11.55 -35.20 19.13
C PHE A 19 -12.80 -36.05 18.84
N SER A 20 -13.43 -35.82 17.70
CA SER A 20 -14.24 -36.81 17.01
C SER A 20 -13.60 -37.18 15.69
N VAL A 21 -13.18 -38.44 15.63
CA VAL A 21 -12.57 -39.04 14.43
C VAL A 21 -13.66 -39.29 13.39
N TRP A 22 -13.46 -38.75 12.20
CA TRP A 22 -14.21 -39.19 11.00
C TRP A 22 -13.24 -39.71 9.94
N ALA A 23 -13.46 -40.96 9.56
CA ALA A 23 -12.64 -41.70 8.60
C ALA A 23 -13.19 -41.54 7.18
N GLY A 24 -12.29 -41.23 6.27
CA GLY A 24 -12.18 -41.76 4.91
C GLY A 24 -13.25 -41.40 3.88
N ASN A 25 -12.81 -40.77 2.80
CA ASN A 25 -13.04 -41.33 1.45
C ASN A 25 -12.08 -40.68 0.42
N ASP A 26 -11.28 -41.55 -0.20
CA ASP A 26 -10.43 -41.23 -1.35
C ASP A 26 -11.30 -40.86 -2.56
N ILE A 27 -11.03 -39.70 -3.18
CA ILE A 27 -11.45 -39.44 -4.56
C ILE A 27 -10.22 -39.01 -5.34
N ASN A 28 -9.65 -39.97 -6.08
CA ASN A 28 -8.73 -39.74 -7.17
C ASN A 28 -9.50 -39.12 -8.35
N GLY A 29 -9.29 -37.85 -8.63
CA GLY A 29 -9.77 -37.15 -9.79
C GLY A 29 -8.66 -36.35 -10.44
N SER A 30 -8.05 -36.89 -11.49
CA SER A 30 -7.09 -36.20 -12.35
C SER A 30 -7.76 -34.99 -13.00
N MET A 31 -7.45 -33.77 -12.54
CA MET A 31 -7.81 -32.55 -13.26
C MET A 31 -6.65 -32.14 -14.17
N GLN A 32 -6.94 -32.15 -15.45
CA GLN A 32 -6.08 -31.69 -16.53
C GLN A 32 -5.79 -30.18 -16.38
N ASN A 33 -4.51 -29.91 -16.45
CA ASN A 33 -3.85 -28.61 -16.41
C ASN A 33 -4.18 -27.78 -17.68
N ASN A 34 -5.23 -26.96 -17.70
CA ASN A 34 -5.58 -26.10 -18.84
C ASN A 34 -5.98 -24.67 -18.44
N GLY A 35 -5.59 -24.15 -17.27
CA GLY A 35 -5.95 -22.81 -16.78
C GLY A 35 -4.80 -21.81 -16.56
N MET A 36 -3.53 -22.24 -16.68
CA MET A 36 -2.38 -21.41 -16.25
C MET A 36 -1.69 -20.58 -17.36
N ARG A 37 -2.19 -20.57 -18.59
CA ARG A 37 -1.56 -19.77 -19.67
C ARG A 37 -2.06 -18.32 -19.79
N GLY A 38 -3.10 -17.94 -19.05
CA GLY A 38 -3.65 -16.58 -19.06
C GLY A 38 -3.07 -15.62 -18.00
N MET A 39 -2.45 -16.15 -16.93
CA MET A 39 -1.95 -15.31 -15.83
C MET A 39 -0.48 -14.88 -15.95
N GLN A 40 0.30 -15.48 -16.85
CA GLN A 40 1.73 -15.10 -17.00
C GLN A 40 1.97 -13.80 -17.76
N ASN A 41 0.98 -13.27 -18.48
CA ASN A 41 1.15 -12.01 -19.22
C ASN A 41 0.74 -10.75 -18.43
N ASN A 42 0.18 -10.88 -17.23
CA ASN A 42 -0.23 -9.72 -16.41
C ASN A 42 0.82 -9.31 -15.36
N MET A 43 1.88 -10.09 -15.17
CA MET A 43 2.97 -9.75 -14.24
C MET A 43 4.01 -8.78 -14.80
N GLN A 44 4.04 -8.56 -16.11
CA GLN A 44 4.99 -7.63 -16.73
C GLN A 44 4.64 -6.15 -16.53
N GLY A 45 3.39 -5.81 -16.20
CA GLY A 45 2.97 -4.41 -16.00
C GLY A 45 3.28 -3.84 -14.61
N VAL A 46 3.52 -4.70 -13.61
CA VAL A 46 3.78 -4.27 -12.21
C VAL A 46 5.28 -4.18 -11.91
N ALA A 47 6.10 -4.96 -12.63
CA ALA A 47 7.56 -4.98 -12.46
C ALA A 47 8.26 -3.70 -12.95
N ASP A 48 7.58 -2.85 -13.75
CA ASP A 48 8.17 -1.67 -14.37
C ASP A 48 7.89 -0.35 -13.62
N CYS A 49 7.10 -0.37 -12.56
CA CYS A 49 7.05 0.70 -11.57
C CYS A 49 8.11 0.49 -10.49
N GLN A 50 9.29 0.08 -10.89
CA GLN A 50 10.42 0.07 -9.99
C GLN A 50 10.58 1.49 -9.46
N LEU A 51 10.44 1.66 -8.13
CA LEU A 51 11.21 2.69 -7.45
C LEU A 51 12.57 2.65 -8.11
N ASP A 52 12.95 3.75 -8.79
CA ASP A 52 14.27 3.84 -9.38
C ASP A 52 15.25 3.51 -8.25
N THR A 53 15.81 2.28 -8.28
CA THR A 53 16.75 1.81 -7.26
C THR A 53 17.97 2.72 -7.19
N ASN A 54 18.21 3.55 -8.24
CA ASN A 54 19.20 4.62 -8.25
C ASN A 54 18.81 5.84 -7.39
N GLN A 55 17.56 5.92 -6.90
CA GLN A 55 17.10 7.00 -5.99
C GLN A 55 17.01 6.55 -4.52
N ILE A 56 17.22 5.28 -4.23
CA ILE A 56 17.44 4.83 -2.86
C ILE A 56 18.88 5.28 -2.51
N GLU A 57 19.02 6.29 -1.67
CA GLU A 57 20.32 6.65 -1.10
C GLU A 57 20.79 5.44 -0.28
N ILE A 58 21.66 4.60 -0.89
CA ILE A 58 22.14 3.36 -0.24
C ILE A 58 22.99 3.77 0.96
N ARG A 59 22.35 3.96 2.09
CA ARG A 59 23.01 4.05 3.39
C ARG A 59 23.29 2.63 3.88
N THR A 60 24.35 2.48 4.65
CA THR A 60 24.60 1.19 5.31
C THR A 60 23.50 0.93 6.32
N LEU A 61 22.72 -0.13 6.13
CA LEU A 61 21.72 -0.56 7.10
C LEU A 61 22.39 -1.12 8.34
N SER A 62 21.80 -0.86 9.49
CA SER A 62 22.11 -1.58 10.73
C SER A 62 21.62 -3.03 10.62
N GLN A 63 22.15 -3.91 11.46
CA GLN A 63 21.68 -5.31 11.49
C GLN A 63 20.20 -5.39 11.89
N GLU A 64 19.71 -4.47 12.73
CA GLU A 64 18.30 -4.40 13.14
C GLU A 64 17.40 -4.03 11.97
N GLU A 65 17.82 -3.11 11.09
CA GLU A 65 17.07 -2.76 9.87
C GLU A 65 17.05 -3.90 8.85
N ILE A 66 18.18 -4.62 8.69
CA ILE A 66 18.25 -5.81 7.83
C ILE A 66 17.32 -6.91 8.35
N ASP A 67 17.33 -7.18 9.63
CA ASP A 67 16.48 -8.20 10.26
C ASP A 67 14.99 -7.80 10.15
N SER A 68 14.68 -6.52 10.32
CA SER A 68 13.32 -5.97 10.15
C SER A 68 12.81 -6.14 8.71
N LEU A 69 13.61 -5.80 7.70
CA LEU A 69 13.24 -5.98 6.29
C LEU A 69 12.95 -7.45 5.96
N LYS A 70 13.81 -8.38 6.44
CA LYS A 70 13.61 -9.81 6.22
C LYS A 70 12.36 -10.33 6.91
N PHE A 71 12.13 -9.90 8.15
CA PHE A 71 10.96 -10.30 8.92
C PHE A 71 9.69 -9.81 8.23
N MET A 72 9.62 -8.52 7.90
CA MET A 72 8.46 -7.92 7.22
C MET A 72 8.15 -8.61 5.89
N ARG A 73 9.20 -8.98 5.10
CA ARG A 73 9.03 -9.74 3.86
C ARG A 73 8.28 -11.05 4.06
N GLU A 74 8.59 -11.79 5.13
CA GLU A 74 7.94 -13.06 5.45
C GLU A 74 6.61 -12.87 6.19
N GLU A 75 6.41 -11.76 6.90
CA GLU A 75 5.15 -11.42 7.55
C GLU A 75 4.07 -11.07 6.52
N GLU A 76 4.38 -10.26 5.52
CA GLU A 76 3.49 -10.01 4.38
C GLU A 76 3.17 -11.31 3.61
N LYS A 77 4.18 -12.19 3.48
CA LYS A 77 3.96 -13.53 2.93
C LYS A 77 3.00 -14.34 3.77
N LEU A 78 3.10 -14.28 5.10
CA LEU A 78 2.20 -15.00 6.00
C LEU A 78 0.76 -14.53 5.81
N ALA A 79 0.52 -13.23 5.79
CA ALA A 79 -0.79 -12.65 5.54
C ALA A 79 -1.35 -13.12 4.19
N ARG A 80 -0.57 -12.96 3.11
CA ARG A 80 -0.95 -13.42 1.77
C ARG A 80 -1.32 -14.90 1.75
N ASP A 81 -0.46 -15.75 2.30
CA ASP A 81 -0.61 -17.22 2.22
C ASP A 81 -1.83 -17.70 3.02
N VAL A 82 -2.04 -17.15 4.23
CA VAL A 82 -3.24 -17.43 5.04
C VAL A 82 -4.49 -16.98 4.30
N TYR A 83 -4.53 -15.76 3.76
CA TYR A 83 -5.71 -15.26 3.06
C TYR A 83 -5.99 -16.02 1.76
N GLN A 84 -4.96 -16.47 1.05
CA GLN A 84 -5.13 -17.34 -0.12
C GLN A 84 -5.82 -18.66 0.24
N VAL A 85 -5.41 -19.30 1.34
CA VAL A 85 -6.02 -20.54 1.83
C VAL A 85 -7.46 -20.28 2.26
N LEU A 86 -7.71 -19.21 3.04
CA LEU A 86 -9.04 -18.88 3.54
C LEU A 86 -10.00 -18.47 2.42
N TYR A 87 -9.51 -17.79 1.37
CA TYR A 87 -10.32 -17.56 0.18
C TYR A 87 -10.76 -18.85 -0.50
N GLY A 88 -9.85 -19.82 -0.63
CA GLY A 88 -10.19 -21.13 -1.20
C GLY A 88 -11.22 -21.92 -0.36
N GLN A 89 -11.26 -21.70 0.95
CA GLN A 89 -12.19 -22.38 1.86
C GLN A 89 -13.55 -21.69 1.98
N THR A 90 -13.57 -20.36 2.08
CA THR A 90 -14.78 -19.58 2.40
C THR A 90 -15.42 -18.95 1.16
N LEU A 91 -14.67 -18.77 0.08
CA LEU A 91 -15.03 -17.97 -1.11
C LEU A 91 -15.40 -16.52 -0.80
N ALA A 92 -15.06 -16.03 0.41
CA ALA A 92 -15.34 -14.66 0.80
C ALA A 92 -14.37 -13.70 0.13
N MET A 93 -14.90 -12.77 -0.66
CA MET A 93 -14.14 -11.84 -1.50
C MET A 93 -13.16 -10.96 -0.72
N VAL A 94 -13.41 -10.71 0.57
CA VAL A 94 -12.48 -9.94 1.42
C VAL A 94 -11.09 -10.57 1.44
N PHE A 95 -11.00 -11.91 1.59
CA PHE A 95 -9.73 -12.61 1.54
C PHE A 95 -9.07 -12.53 0.17
N GLY A 96 -9.83 -12.75 -0.92
CA GLY A 96 -9.28 -12.70 -2.28
C GLY A 96 -8.73 -11.32 -2.65
N ASN A 97 -9.42 -10.26 -2.26
CA ASN A 97 -8.98 -8.89 -2.53
C ASN A 97 -7.71 -8.54 -1.72
N ILE A 98 -7.68 -8.90 -0.42
CA ILE A 98 -6.54 -8.59 0.44
C ILE A 98 -5.32 -9.44 0.06
N THR A 99 -5.48 -10.71 -0.33
CA THR A 99 -4.37 -11.54 -0.87
C THR A 99 -3.59 -10.82 -1.98
N GLN A 100 -4.31 -10.14 -2.90
CA GLN A 100 -3.65 -9.38 -3.97
C GLN A 100 -2.92 -8.13 -3.45
N SER A 101 -3.40 -7.53 -2.36
CA SER A 101 -2.73 -6.42 -1.70
C SER A 101 -1.44 -6.89 -1.03
N GLU A 102 -1.48 -8.00 -0.28
CA GLU A 102 -0.31 -8.55 0.41
C GLU A 102 0.77 -9.02 -0.57
N GLN A 103 0.38 -9.51 -1.75
CA GLN A 103 1.38 -9.80 -2.78
C GLN A 103 2.14 -8.53 -3.20
N LYS A 104 1.45 -7.40 -3.37
CA LYS A 104 2.10 -6.11 -3.70
C LYS A 104 2.98 -5.60 -2.55
N HIS A 105 2.56 -5.81 -1.32
CA HIS A 105 3.35 -5.47 -0.13
C HIS A 105 4.64 -6.29 -0.09
N MET A 106 4.53 -7.59 -0.28
CA MET A 106 5.70 -8.46 -0.44
C MET A 106 6.64 -7.94 -1.53
N ASP A 107 6.11 -7.64 -2.71
CA ASP A 107 6.90 -7.20 -3.86
C ASP A 107 7.62 -5.88 -3.54
N LEU A 108 6.95 -4.95 -2.85
CA LEU A 108 7.54 -3.70 -2.39
C LEU A 108 8.72 -3.93 -1.43
N VAL A 109 8.55 -4.78 -0.42
CA VAL A 109 9.66 -5.13 0.50
C VAL A 109 10.79 -5.84 -0.25
N GLY A 110 10.46 -6.70 -1.22
CA GLY A 110 11.42 -7.38 -2.09
C GLY A 110 12.31 -6.41 -2.87
N VAL A 111 11.76 -5.31 -3.39
CA VAL A 111 12.52 -4.24 -4.05
C VAL A 111 13.57 -3.63 -3.11
N PHE A 112 13.24 -3.42 -1.84
CA PHE A 112 14.20 -2.91 -0.86
C PHE A 112 15.28 -3.94 -0.52
N LEU A 113 14.92 -5.22 -0.36
CA LEU A 113 15.91 -6.29 -0.16
C LEU A 113 16.91 -6.34 -1.31
N GLU A 114 16.43 -6.28 -2.55
CA GLU A 114 17.28 -6.27 -3.75
C GLU A 114 18.18 -5.03 -3.80
N ALA A 115 17.62 -3.83 -3.58
CA ALA A 115 18.37 -2.57 -3.60
C ALA A 115 19.51 -2.53 -2.59
N TYR A 116 19.32 -3.14 -1.42
CA TYR A 116 20.33 -3.24 -0.37
C TYR A 116 21.21 -4.50 -0.48
N GLY A 117 21.03 -5.32 -1.51
CA GLY A 117 21.79 -6.55 -1.70
C GLY A 117 21.55 -7.61 -0.62
N ILE A 118 20.37 -7.60 -0.01
CA ILE A 118 19.97 -8.54 1.04
C ILE A 118 19.29 -9.74 0.39
N ALA A 119 19.71 -10.95 0.75
CA ALA A 119 19.05 -12.15 0.26
C ALA A 119 17.60 -12.23 0.74
N ASP A 120 16.67 -12.46 -0.21
CA ASP A 120 15.25 -12.62 0.09
C ASP A 120 15.02 -13.90 0.93
N PRO A 121 14.43 -13.81 2.13
CA PRO A 121 14.17 -14.97 2.98
C PRO A 121 12.93 -15.75 2.54
N ALA A 122 12.03 -15.13 1.75
CA ALA A 122 10.75 -15.73 1.42
C ALA A 122 10.92 -16.97 0.53
N LYS A 123 10.29 -18.06 0.90
CA LYS A 123 10.20 -19.27 0.08
C LYS A 123 9.10 -19.13 -0.97
N GLU A 124 9.24 -19.84 -2.09
CA GLU A 124 8.26 -19.83 -3.19
C GLU A 124 6.95 -20.53 -2.81
N GLU A 125 7.03 -21.60 -2.03
CA GLU A 125 5.89 -22.42 -1.65
C GLU A 125 4.98 -21.70 -0.66
N VAL A 126 3.67 -21.82 -0.89
CA VAL A 126 2.64 -21.29 0.01
C VAL A 126 2.70 -22.03 1.35
N GLY A 127 2.72 -21.26 2.44
CA GLY A 127 2.73 -21.80 3.81
C GLY A 127 4.10 -22.28 4.30
N GLU A 128 5.19 -22.04 3.53
CA GLU A 128 6.55 -22.33 3.96
C GLU A 128 7.32 -21.04 4.27
N PHE A 129 7.97 -21.01 5.44
CA PHE A 129 8.69 -19.84 5.96
C PHE A 129 10.11 -20.21 6.37
N THR A 130 11.03 -19.29 6.22
CA THR A 130 12.40 -19.39 6.74
C THR A 130 12.39 -19.10 8.24
N ASP A 131 11.62 -18.09 8.67
CA ASP A 131 11.40 -17.81 10.09
C ASP A 131 10.47 -18.85 10.72
N GLN A 132 11.00 -19.59 11.72
CA GLN A 132 10.28 -20.68 12.38
C GLN A 132 9.11 -20.18 13.23
N SER A 133 9.16 -18.94 13.73
CA SER A 133 8.04 -18.36 14.50
C SER A 133 6.85 -18.07 13.58
N LEU A 134 7.11 -17.53 12.39
CA LEU A 134 6.09 -17.31 11.37
C LEU A 134 5.54 -18.65 10.82
N GLN A 135 6.39 -19.68 10.68
CA GLN A 135 5.91 -21.02 10.31
C GLN A 135 4.91 -21.59 11.32
N ILE A 136 5.22 -21.46 12.62
CA ILE A 136 4.32 -21.91 13.68
C ILE A 136 3.03 -21.09 13.68
N LEU A 137 3.17 -19.76 13.61
CA LEU A 137 2.03 -18.84 13.59
C LEU A 137 1.08 -19.13 12.41
N HIS A 138 1.61 -19.31 11.20
CA HIS A 138 0.83 -19.68 10.03
C HIS A 138 -0.03 -20.93 10.28
N ASN A 139 0.57 -21.99 10.82
CA ASN A 139 -0.12 -23.24 11.08
C ASN A 139 -1.24 -23.07 12.13
N ASP A 140 -0.95 -22.35 13.22
CA ASP A 140 -1.90 -22.09 14.29
C ASP A 140 -3.08 -21.23 13.82
N LEU A 141 -2.81 -20.21 13.00
CA LEU A 141 -3.84 -19.34 12.41
C LEU A 141 -4.80 -20.13 11.50
N LEU A 142 -4.29 -21.03 10.66
CA LEU A 142 -5.13 -21.87 9.81
C LEU A 142 -5.99 -22.85 10.61
N ILE A 143 -5.43 -23.44 11.69
CA ILE A 143 -6.21 -24.31 12.59
C ILE A 143 -7.35 -23.50 13.22
N LYS A 144 -7.07 -22.31 13.75
CA LYS A 144 -8.09 -21.43 14.36
C LYS A 144 -9.15 -21.05 13.33
N ALA A 145 -8.74 -20.61 12.14
CA ALA A 145 -9.64 -20.16 11.11
C ALA A 145 -10.58 -21.27 10.57
N SER A 146 -10.13 -22.54 10.60
CA SER A 146 -10.90 -23.67 10.07
C SER A 146 -12.19 -23.99 10.86
N THR A 147 -12.40 -23.37 12.00
CA THR A 147 -13.53 -23.68 12.91
C THR A 147 -14.85 -23.03 12.47
N SER A 148 -14.80 -21.87 11.82
CA SER A 148 -15.96 -21.18 11.23
C SER A 148 -15.53 -19.99 10.38
N ASP A 149 -16.42 -19.49 9.50
CA ASP A 149 -16.19 -18.25 8.73
C ASP A 149 -15.94 -17.05 9.64
N LEU A 150 -16.62 -16.98 10.77
CA LEU A 150 -16.39 -15.92 11.76
C LEU A 150 -14.97 -15.96 12.33
N GLU A 151 -14.48 -17.16 12.70
CA GLU A 151 -13.10 -17.31 13.18
C GLU A 151 -12.09 -17.04 12.06
N ALA A 152 -12.41 -17.36 10.81
CA ALA A 152 -11.59 -16.96 9.67
C ALA A 152 -11.46 -15.43 9.57
N TYR A 153 -12.56 -14.66 9.70
CA TYR A 153 -12.50 -13.20 9.73
C TYR A 153 -11.74 -12.67 10.95
N LYS A 154 -11.90 -13.30 12.13
CA LYS A 154 -11.13 -12.93 13.34
C LYS A 154 -9.64 -13.18 13.16
N VAL A 155 -9.26 -14.26 12.49
CA VAL A 155 -7.87 -14.52 12.11
C VAL A 155 -7.35 -13.44 11.17
N GLY A 156 -8.13 -13.05 10.16
CA GLY A 156 -7.76 -11.93 9.30
C GLY A 156 -7.51 -10.64 10.10
N ALA A 157 -8.45 -10.27 10.97
CA ALA A 157 -8.29 -9.08 11.81
C ALA A 157 -7.09 -9.17 12.77
N LEU A 158 -6.81 -10.35 13.33
CA LEU A 158 -5.63 -10.56 14.18
C LEU A 158 -4.31 -10.36 13.45
N ILE A 159 -4.20 -10.89 12.22
CA ILE A 159 -3.01 -10.70 11.39
C ILE A 159 -2.77 -9.20 11.16
N GLU A 160 -3.80 -8.45 10.80
CA GLU A 160 -3.66 -7.01 10.57
C GLU A 160 -3.28 -6.23 11.85
N GLU A 161 -3.81 -6.62 13.01
CA GLU A 161 -3.40 -5.99 14.27
C GLU A 161 -1.93 -6.25 14.61
N VAL A 162 -1.43 -7.46 14.36
CA VAL A 162 -0.01 -7.82 14.57
C VAL A 162 0.87 -7.04 13.62
N ASP A 163 0.53 -7.03 12.33
CA ASP A 163 1.26 -6.30 11.30
C ASP A 163 1.33 -4.79 11.58
N ILE A 164 0.22 -4.18 12.03
CA ILE A 164 0.20 -2.78 12.45
C ILE A 164 1.18 -2.54 13.61
N GLU A 165 1.21 -3.40 14.63
CA GLU A 165 2.12 -3.26 15.77
C GLU A 165 3.59 -3.34 15.31
N ASP A 166 3.92 -4.32 14.47
CA ASP A 166 5.29 -4.57 14.01
C ASP A 166 5.76 -3.48 13.04
N LEU A 167 4.90 -2.99 12.16
CA LEU A 167 5.17 -1.84 11.29
C LEU A 167 5.40 -0.55 12.09
N GLU A 168 4.61 -0.29 13.14
CA GLU A 168 4.83 0.85 14.05
C GLU A 168 6.19 0.77 14.76
N LEU A 169 6.63 -0.43 15.13
CA LEU A 169 7.96 -0.65 15.71
C LEU A 169 9.05 -0.42 14.66
N ALA A 170 8.87 -0.93 13.44
CA ALA A 170 9.82 -0.74 12.34
C ALA A 170 9.97 0.74 11.97
N ILE A 171 8.88 1.51 11.88
CA ILE A 171 8.88 2.96 11.64
C ILE A 171 9.69 3.70 12.71
N LYS A 172 9.54 3.30 13.98
CA LYS A 172 10.25 3.93 15.12
C LYS A 172 11.72 3.55 15.20
N SER A 173 12.10 2.39 14.65
CA SER A 173 13.46 1.85 14.78
C SER A 173 14.43 2.29 13.69
N THR A 174 13.95 2.88 12.59
CA THR A 174 14.81 3.38 11.50
C THR A 174 14.80 4.89 11.41
N GLU A 175 15.96 5.48 11.05
CA GLU A 175 16.07 6.90 10.66
C GLU A 175 16.17 7.08 9.14
N ILE A 176 16.08 5.98 8.37
CA ILE A 176 16.11 6.01 6.91
C ILE A 176 14.72 6.39 6.39
N ALA A 177 14.65 7.54 5.74
CA ALA A 177 13.37 8.13 5.31
C ALA A 177 12.59 7.22 4.35
N GLU A 178 13.29 6.52 3.47
CA GLU A 178 12.72 5.59 2.50
C GLU A 178 12.10 4.37 3.18
N LEU A 179 12.79 3.81 4.19
CA LEU A 179 12.25 2.70 4.99
C LEU A 179 11.05 3.15 5.81
N LYS A 180 11.14 4.32 6.47
CA LYS A 180 9.99 4.89 7.20
C LYS A 180 8.78 5.03 6.31
N ARG A 181 8.97 5.55 5.08
CA ARG A 181 7.87 5.73 4.12
C ARG A 181 7.29 4.39 3.68
N MET A 182 8.13 3.41 3.35
CA MET A 182 7.69 2.07 2.98
C MET A 182 6.84 1.45 4.11
N TYR A 183 7.36 1.38 5.33
CA TYR A 183 6.62 0.82 6.48
C TYR A 183 5.34 1.60 6.79
N THR A 184 5.35 2.93 6.62
CA THR A 184 4.14 3.75 6.79
C THR A 184 3.07 3.39 5.76
N ASN A 185 3.46 3.16 4.50
CA ASN A 185 2.52 2.77 3.44
C ASN A 185 1.91 1.39 3.72
N LEU A 186 2.72 0.42 4.15
CA LEU A 186 2.25 -0.91 4.54
C LEU A 186 1.25 -0.80 5.71
N ARG A 187 1.62 -0.13 6.80
CA ARG A 187 0.74 0.09 7.95
C ARG A 187 -0.60 0.73 7.58
N ASP A 188 -0.57 1.74 6.73
CA ASP A 188 -1.80 2.44 6.30
C ASP A 188 -2.69 1.53 5.44
N ALA A 189 -2.11 0.55 4.73
CA ALA A 189 -2.87 -0.49 4.04
C ALA A 189 -3.48 -1.48 5.05
N SER A 190 -2.70 -1.94 6.05
CA SER A 190 -3.19 -2.84 7.11
C SER A 190 -4.33 -2.23 7.93
N TYR A 191 -4.37 -0.89 8.11
CA TYR A 191 -5.54 -0.20 8.68
C TYR A 191 -6.80 -0.41 7.82
N LYS A 192 -6.69 -0.45 6.49
CA LYS A 192 -7.84 -0.67 5.60
C LYS A 192 -8.28 -2.14 5.65
N HIS A 193 -7.31 -3.04 5.68
CA HIS A 193 -7.57 -4.47 5.77
C HIS A 193 -8.25 -4.82 7.10
N LEU A 194 -7.77 -4.27 8.23
CA LEU A 194 -8.42 -4.41 9.54
C LEU A 194 -9.88 -3.96 9.51
N ARG A 195 -10.17 -2.78 8.89
CA ARG A 195 -11.54 -2.31 8.72
C ARG A 195 -12.38 -3.27 7.87
N ALA A 196 -11.80 -3.86 6.84
CA ALA A 196 -12.52 -4.79 5.97
C ALA A 196 -12.91 -6.08 6.71
N PHE A 197 -12.00 -6.64 7.52
CA PHE A 197 -12.29 -7.82 8.34
C PHE A 197 -13.24 -7.50 9.48
N THR A 198 -13.01 -6.42 10.24
CA THR A 198 -13.87 -6.03 11.35
C THR A 198 -15.30 -5.73 10.91
N LYS A 199 -15.48 -5.19 9.69
CA LYS A 199 -16.83 -5.03 9.10
C LYS A 199 -17.57 -6.36 8.97
N GLN A 200 -16.90 -7.44 8.55
CA GLN A 200 -17.51 -8.77 8.48
C GLN A 200 -17.86 -9.32 9.87
N ILE A 201 -16.95 -9.14 10.82
CA ILE A 201 -17.16 -9.59 12.22
C ILE A 201 -18.34 -8.85 12.86
N ILE A 202 -18.37 -7.52 12.76
CA ILE A 202 -19.44 -6.68 13.31
C ILE A 202 -20.80 -7.02 12.68
N ALA A 203 -20.84 -7.39 11.41
CA ALA A 203 -22.08 -7.83 10.75
C ALA A 203 -22.66 -9.13 11.37
N ILE A 204 -21.82 -9.96 11.98
CA ILE A 204 -22.21 -11.24 12.58
C ILE A 204 -22.41 -11.10 14.12
N GLU A 205 -21.48 -10.46 14.82
CA GLU A 205 -21.45 -10.39 16.30
C GLU A 205 -21.95 -9.05 16.86
N GLY A 206 -22.11 -8.02 16.02
CA GLY A 206 -22.56 -6.67 16.43
C GLY A 206 -21.44 -5.76 16.95
N SER A 207 -20.26 -6.29 17.27
CA SER A 207 -19.10 -5.53 17.74
C SER A 207 -17.80 -6.25 17.41
N TYR A 208 -16.67 -5.54 17.56
CA TYR A 208 -15.34 -6.12 17.46
C TYR A 208 -14.55 -5.84 18.75
N THR A 209 -13.87 -6.85 19.24
CA THR A 209 -12.93 -6.73 20.36
C THR A 209 -11.53 -6.95 19.84
N ALA A 210 -10.64 -6.00 20.09
CA ALA A 210 -9.23 -6.07 19.74
C ALA A 210 -8.56 -7.35 20.28
N GLN A 211 -7.69 -7.94 19.48
CA GLN A 211 -7.05 -9.22 19.83
C GLN A 211 -5.56 -9.04 20.18
N GLN A 212 -4.90 -8.00 19.65
CA GLN A 212 -3.47 -7.72 19.83
C GLN A 212 -3.23 -6.28 20.25
N LEU A 213 -3.81 -5.32 19.55
CA LEU A 213 -3.70 -3.89 19.83
C LEU A 213 -4.57 -3.50 21.04
N ASP A 214 -4.28 -2.34 21.63
CA ASP A 214 -5.19 -1.74 22.59
C ASP A 214 -6.52 -1.40 21.90
N GLN A 215 -7.66 -1.64 22.60
CA GLN A 215 -8.99 -1.40 22.03
C GLN A 215 -9.18 0.05 21.56
N GLU A 216 -8.63 1.02 22.28
CA GLU A 216 -8.69 2.45 21.93
C GLU A 216 -8.01 2.71 20.57
N VAL A 217 -6.87 2.06 20.30
CA VAL A 217 -6.17 2.15 19.00
C VAL A 217 -7.03 1.57 17.87
N VAL A 218 -7.64 0.40 18.11
CA VAL A 218 -8.54 -0.22 17.13
C VAL A 218 -9.78 0.66 16.91
N ASP A 219 -10.38 1.18 17.97
CA ASP A 219 -11.53 2.07 17.86
C ASP A 219 -11.19 3.33 17.04
N ASP A 220 -10.02 3.93 17.25
CA ASP A 220 -9.52 5.06 16.47
C ASP A 220 -9.32 4.68 15.00
N ILE A 221 -8.73 3.51 14.73
CA ILE A 221 -8.59 3.00 13.36
C ILE A 221 -9.96 2.82 12.71
N LEU A 222 -10.93 2.26 13.41
CA LEU A 222 -12.27 2.00 12.87
C LEU A 222 -13.10 3.28 12.72
N ALA A 223 -12.95 4.23 13.64
CA ALA A 223 -13.64 5.53 13.62
C ALA A 223 -13.02 6.51 12.61
N ALA A 224 -11.71 6.37 12.39
CA ALA A 224 -11.07 7.20 11.38
C ALA A 224 -11.77 6.96 10.04
N PRO A 225 -12.29 8.00 9.39
CA PRO A 225 -12.75 7.84 8.02
C PRO A 225 -11.60 7.18 7.25
N ASN A 226 -11.87 6.38 6.23
CA ASN A 226 -10.84 5.66 5.44
C ASN A 226 -9.76 6.63 4.89
N THR A 227 -8.96 7.20 5.79
CA THR A 227 -8.04 8.30 5.54
C THR A 227 -6.63 7.78 5.45
N THR A 228 -6.23 7.47 4.26
CA THR A 228 -4.83 7.58 3.88
C THR A 228 -4.59 9.05 3.50
N ASN A 229 -3.82 9.77 4.32
CA ASN A 229 -3.47 11.19 4.14
C ASN A 229 -4.67 12.16 4.08
N GLN A 230 -4.58 13.32 4.74
CA GLN A 230 -5.61 14.39 4.68
C GLN A 230 -5.96 14.81 3.24
N MET A 231 -5.15 14.40 2.24
CA MET A 231 -5.43 14.59 0.82
C MET A 231 -6.07 13.40 0.12
N GLY A 232 -5.75 12.18 0.49
CA GLY A 232 -6.63 11.07 0.18
C GLY A 232 -8.06 11.41 0.62
N ASN A 233 -8.25 12.20 1.67
CA ASN A 233 -9.57 12.71 2.07
C ASN A 233 -10.15 13.77 1.12
N ALA A 234 -9.37 14.73 0.68
CA ALA A 234 -9.86 15.68 -0.31
C ALA A 234 -10.21 14.96 -1.62
N ILE A 235 -9.42 13.97 -2.04
CA ILE A 235 -9.72 13.14 -3.20
C ILE A 235 -10.79 12.07 -2.89
N LYS A 236 -10.89 11.53 -1.66
CA LYS A 236 -11.93 10.56 -1.24
C LYS A 236 -13.27 11.20 -0.90
N VAL A 237 -13.30 12.45 -0.47
CA VAL A 237 -14.54 13.25 -0.41
C VAL A 237 -15.12 13.41 -1.82
N LEU A 238 -14.32 13.17 -2.88
CA LEU A 238 -14.78 13.14 -4.27
C LEU A 238 -15.77 12.03 -4.60
N ALA A 239 -16.10 11.13 -3.67
CA ALA A 239 -16.93 9.96 -3.96
C ALA A 239 -16.49 9.19 -5.22
N VAL A 240 -15.21 9.29 -5.57
CA VAL A 240 -14.60 8.58 -6.68
C VAL A 240 -14.24 7.20 -6.16
N GLU A 241 -14.82 6.16 -6.72
CA GLU A 241 -14.39 4.79 -6.45
C GLU A 241 -12.89 4.68 -6.77
N GLU A 242 -12.09 4.12 -5.85
CA GLU A 242 -10.68 3.88 -6.11
C GLU A 242 -10.59 3.03 -7.38
N SER A 243 -10.04 3.59 -8.44
CA SER A 243 -9.74 2.80 -9.62
C SER A 243 -8.77 1.67 -9.23
N THR A 244 -9.07 0.46 -9.63
CA THR A 244 -8.17 -0.70 -9.51
C THR A 244 -6.98 -0.62 -10.47
N SER A 245 -6.80 0.52 -11.14
CA SER A 245 -5.73 0.76 -12.11
C SER A 245 -4.35 0.68 -11.45
N ASN A 246 -3.47 -0.11 -12.04
CA ASN A 246 -2.07 -0.28 -11.65
C ASN A 246 -1.14 0.73 -12.35
N SER A 247 -1.63 1.89 -12.75
CA SER A 247 -0.83 2.92 -13.38
C SER A 247 0.17 3.53 -12.40
N CYS A 248 1.35 3.83 -12.92
CA CYS A 248 2.51 4.25 -12.16
C CYS A 248 2.86 5.70 -12.40
N PHE A 249 3.16 6.43 -11.33
CA PHE A 249 3.49 7.86 -11.36
C PHE A 249 4.84 8.09 -10.69
N VAL A 250 5.84 8.49 -11.45
CA VAL A 250 7.19 8.84 -10.95
C VAL A 250 7.37 10.35 -11.05
N SER A 251 7.58 11.02 -9.90
CA SER A 251 7.78 12.47 -9.86
C SER A 251 9.20 12.85 -10.32
N ILE A 252 9.32 13.89 -11.12
CA ILE A 252 10.55 14.54 -11.51
C ILE A 252 10.55 15.95 -10.94
N LEU A 253 11.42 16.21 -9.97
CA LEU A 253 11.64 17.54 -9.40
C LEU A 253 13.02 18.03 -9.79
N THR A 254 13.12 19.22 -10.37
CA THR A 254 14.41 19.86 -10.64
C THR A 254 14.43 21.29 -10.11
N ALA A 255 15.60 21.72 -9.62
CA ALA A 255 15.88 23.13 -9.35
C ALA A 255 17.17 23.52 -10.08
N ASP A 256 17.13 24.61 -10.85
CA ASP A 256 18.21 25.08 -11.71
C ASP A 256 18.81 23.97 -12.59
N LYS A 257 17.94 23.09 -13.13
CA LYS A 257 18.24 21.91 -13.96
C LYS A 257 18.95 20.76 -13.23
N GLN A 258 19.06 20.81 -11.92
CA GLN A 258 19.54 19.69 -11.12
C GLN A 258 18.35 18.88 -10.60
N THR A 259 18.37 17.57 -10.79
CA THR A 259 17.32 16.67 -10.26
C THR A 259 17.44 16.58 -8.73
N LEU A 260 16.31 16.71 -8.08
CA LEU A 260 16.18 16.67 -6.63
C LEU A 260 15.30 15.51 -6.19
N GLN A 261 15.49 15.07 -4.97
CA GLN A 261 14.69 14.01 -4.38
C GLN A 261 13.39 14.55 -3.75
N ASN A 262 12.43 13.65 -3.54
CA ASN A 262 11.25 13.92 -2.74
C ASN A 262 11.68 14.32 -1.30
N GLY A 263 11.12 15.40 -0.77
CA GLY A 263 11.50 15.96 0.52
C GLY A 263 12.59 17.03 0.49
N SER A 264 13.16 17.34 -0.67
CA SER A 264 14.24 18.34 -0.81
C SER A 264 13.81 19.76 -0.39
N SER A 265 14.78 20.56 0.04
CA SER A 265 14.64 22.01 0.25
C SER A 265 15.25 22.79 -0.91
N ILE A 266 14.54 23.79 -1.40
CA ILE A 266 14.85 24.59 -2.58
C ILE A 266 14.81 26.06 -2.20
N ALA A 267 15.79 26.86 -2.62
CA ALA A 267 15.75 28.29 -2.39
C ALA A 267 14.66 28.95 -3.28
N GLU A 268 13.93 29.93 -2.74
CA GLU A 268 12.78 30.54 -3.42
C GLU A 268 13.09 31.18 -4.77
N ASN A 269 14.33 31.59 -4.99
CA ASN A 269 14.81 32.22 -6.23
C ASN A 269 15.25 31.23 -7.30
N GLN A 270 15.29 29.93 -7.00
CA GLN A 270 15.67 28.90 -7.97
C GLN A 270 14.55 28.62 -8.97
N SER A 271 14.93 28.29 -10.19
CA SER A 271 13.97 27.86 -11.22
C SER A 271 13.59 26.41 -10.99
N ILE A 272 12.35 26.16 -10.63
CA ILE A 272 11.81 24.85 -10.31
C ILE A 272 11.05 24.29 -11.51
N SER A 273 11.21 23.00 -11.80
CA SER A 273 10.35 22.26 -12.71
C SER A 273 9.85 21.00 -12.00
N VAL A 274 8.55 20.76 -12.13
CA VAL A 274 7.87 19.54 -11.65
C VAL A 274 7.18 18.88 -12.83
N ALA A 275 7.47 17.62 -13.04
CA ALA A 275 6.78 16.76 -14.00
C ALA A 275 6.57 15.36 -13.39
N TYR A 276 5.78 14.55 -14.06
CA TYR A 276 5.64 13.13 -13.74
C TYR A 276 5.83 12.29 -15.00
N GLU A 277 6.66 11.26 -14.89
CA GLU A 277 6.61 10.13 -15.81
C GLU A 277 5.50 9.20 -15.37
N VAL A 278 4.61 8.87 -16.31
CA VAL A 278 3.44 8.03 -16.02
C VAL A 278 3.46 6.85 -16.96
N LYS A 279 3.54 5.66 -16.38
CA LYS A 279 3.30 4.39 -17.08
C LYS A 279 1.88 3.96 -16.80
N VAL A 280 1.12 3.77 -17.86
CA VAL A 280 -0.32 3.49 -17.79
C VAL A 280 -0.55 1.99 -17.88
N THR A 281 -1.49 1.49 -17.06
CA THR A 281 -1.91 0.09 -17.16
C THR A 281 -2.46 -0.23 -18.55
N VAL A 282 -2.28 -1.48 -18.98
CA VAL A 282 -2.69 -1.93 -20.32
C VAL A 282 -4.17 -1.66 -20.60
N ASP A 283 -5.02 -1.76 -19.57
CA ASP A 283 -6.46 -1.56 -19.68
C ASP A 283 -6.88 -0.10 -19.94
N ASP A 284 -6.02 0.86 -19.56
CA ASP A 284 -6.28 2.29 -19.73
C ASP A 284 -5.63 2.88 -20.99
N ILE A 285 -4.70 2.15 -21.63
CA ILE A 285 -4.01 2.65 -22.83
C ILE A 285 -5.01 2.92 -23.96
N GLY A 286 -4.92 4.13 -24.54
CA GLY A 286 -5.79 4.57 -25.63
C GLY A 286 -7.12 5.16 -25.18
N GLN A 287 -7.44 5.14 -23.89
CA GLN A 287 -8.60 5.84 -23.34
C GLN A 287 -8.40 7.35 -23.40
N THR A 288 -9.50 8.08 -23.59
CA THR A 288 -9.55 9.53 -23.47
C THR A 288 -9.81 9.92 -22.04
N VAL A 289 -8.97 10.74 -21.43
CA VAL A 289 -9.04 11.09 -20.01
C VAL A 289 -8.87 12.59 -19.78
N ASP A 290 -9.25 13.04 -18.61
CA ASP A 290 -8.94 14.36 -18.10
C ASP A 290 -7.82 14.27 -17.06
N TRP A 291 -6.68 14.92 -17.29
CA TRP A 291 -5.65 15.06 -16.27
C TRP A 291 -6.10 16.03 -15.18
N VAL A 292 -5.92 15.63 -13.93
CA VAL A 292 -6.24 16.41 -12.72
C VAL A 292 -4.97 16.63 -11.92
N MET A 293 -4.73 17.86 -11.47
CA MET A 293 -3.55 18.21 -10.69
C MET A 293 -3.93 19.06 -9.50
N LEU A 294 -3.42 18.68 -8.33
CA LEU A 294 -3.65 19.39 -7.07
C LEU A 294 -2.32 19.71 -6.40
N ALA A 295 -2.27 20.83 -5.72
CA ALA A 295 -1.15 21.21 -4.88
C ALA A 295 -1.64 21.73 -3.53
N SER A 296 -0.91 21.43 -2.45
CA SER A 296 -1.07 22.16 -1.19
C SER A 296 0.17 22.99 -0.90
N TYR A 297 -0.06 24.12 -0.24
CA TYR A 297 0.94 25.04 0.25
C TYR A 297 0.73 25.31 1.73
N ALA A 298 1.80 25.19 2.52
CA ALA A 298 1.78 25.39 3.97
C ALA A 298 0.70 24.57 4.72
N GLY A 299 0.33 23.41 4.17
CA GLY A 299 -0.57 22.42 4.75
C GLY A 299 -2.05 22.60 4.41
N ASP A 300 -2.58 23.83 4.53
CA ASP A 300 -4.04 24.05 4.48
C ASP A 300 -4.53 24.83 3.26
N ASN A 301 -3.63 25.40 2.47
CA ASN A 301 -4.01 26.12 1.27
C ASN A 301 -3.96 25.18 0.07
N TRP A 302 -5.11 24.93 -0.53
CA TRP A 302 -5.27 24.01 -1.63
C TRP A 302 -5.47 24.72 -2.95
N PHE A 303 -4.82 24.20 -3.98
CA PHE A 303 -4.91 24.71 -5.34
C PHE A 303 -5.21 23.56 -6.28
N VAL A 304 -5.99 23.84 -7.31
CA VAL A 304 -6.27 22.96 -8.42
C VAL A 304 -5.84 23.62 -9.72
N ARG A 305 -5.25 22.83 -10.62
CA ARG A 305 -4.87 23.32 -11.93
C ARG A 305 -6.04 23.24 -12.91
N SER A 306 -6.33 24.36 -13.59
CA SER A 306 -7.28 24.46 -14.69
C SER A 306 -6.59 25.09 -15.89
N GLY A 307 -6.32 24.30 -16.92
CA GLY A 307 -5.44 24.68 -18.02
C GLY A 307 -4.06 25.09 -17.50
N ASP A 308 -3.63 26.32 -17.76
CA ASP A 308 -2.33 26.84 -17.32
C ASP A 308 -2.36 27.61 -15.99
N GLN A 309 -3.50 27.65 -15.31
CA GLN A 309 -3.68 28.41 -14.06
C GLN A 309 -3.85 27.52 -12.85
N TRP A 310 -3.25 27.92 -11.73
CA TRP A 310 -3.52 27.37 -10.42
C TRP A 310 -4.56 28.23 -9.71
N LEU A 311 -5.70 27.64 -9.38
CA LEU A 311 -6.84 28.29 -8.74
C LEU A 311 -6.95 27.79 -7.28
N ASN A 312 -7.39 28.68 -6.36
CA ASN A 312 -7.74 28.23 -5.03
C ASN A 312 -8.86 27.19 -5.11
N TRP A 313 -8.71 26.12 -4.31
CA TRP A 313 -9.71 25.06 -4.25
C TRP A 313 -10.31 24.99 -2.84
N ASP A 314 -11.62 24.93 -2.78
CA ASP A 314 -12.40 24.89 -1.53
C ASP A 314 -12.60 23.47 -0.98
N GLY A 315 -12.03 22.46 -1.63
CA GLY A 315 -12.14 21.07 -1.24
C GLY A 315 -13.44 20.39 -1.68
N GLN A 316 -14.26 21.04 -2.54
CA GLN A 316 -15.49 20.44 -3.03
C GLN A 316 -15.22 19.45 -4.16
N PRO A 317 -15.60 18.18 -3.99
CA PRO A 317 -15.26 17.11 -4.91
C PRO A 317 -15.83 17.22 -6.32
N GLY A 318 -17.04 17.77 -6.45
CA GLY A 318 -17.74 17.84 -7.73
C GLY A 318 -17.11 18.80 -8.75
N ASP A 319 -16.20 19.66 -8.32
CA ASP A 319 -15.70 20.80 -9.10
C ASP A 319 -14.19 20.70 -9.43
N LEU A 320 -13.63 19.50 -9.48
CA LEU A 320 -12.24 19.32 -9.93
C LEU A 320 -12.12 19.58 -11.44
N PRO A 321 -11.57 20.73 -11.84
CA PRO A 321 -11.37 21.02 -13.26
C PRO A 321 -10.29 20.11 -13.85
N ALA A 322 -10.42 19.85 -15.13
CA ALA A 322 -9.35 19.21 -15.88
C ALA A 322 -8.17 20.20 -16.06
N ALA A 323 -6.98 19.76 -15.68
CA ALA A 323 -5.75 20.48 -16.03
C ALA A 323 -5.43 20.35 -17.52
N VAL A 324 -5.65 19.14 -18.06
CA VAL A 324 -5.55 18.84 -19.50
C VAL A 324 -6.72 17.95 -19.87
N PRO A 325 -7.78 18.49 -20.48
CA PRO A 325 -8.96 17.71 -20.86
C PRO A 325 -8.71 16.91 -22.15
N GLY A 326 -9.40 15.77 -22.27
CA GLY A 326 -9.47 15.00 -23.52
C GLY A 326 -8.14 14.42 -23.99
N TYR A 327 -7.26 14.05 -23.06
CA TYR A 327 -5.96 13.47 -23.37
C TYR A 327 -6.07 11.98 -23.66
N ILE A 328 -5.43 11.51 -24.74
CA ILE A 328 -5.38 10.07 -25.07
C ILE A 328 -4.18 9.44 -24.39
N LEU A 329 -4.42 8.51 -23.46
CA LEU A 329 -3.39 7.83 -22.69
C LEU A 329 -2.48 6.97 -23.58
N GLN A 330 -1.19 7.13 -23.41
CA GLN A 330 -0.15 6.29 -24.01
C GLN A 330 0.42 5.34 -22.95
N SER A 331 1.14 4.30 -23.36
CA SER A 331 1.78 3.36 -22.42
C SER A 331 2.75 4.05 -21.47
N GLU A 332 3.49 5.06 -21.98
CA GLU A 332 4.39 5.90 -21.20
C GLU A 332 4.26 7.35 -21.67
N GLN A 333 4.27 8.30 -20.73
CA GLN A 333 4.18 9.73 -21.03
C GLN A 333 4.75 10.57 -19.90
N THR A 334 5.25 11.77 -20.25
CA THR A 334 5.70 12.77 -19.27
C THR A 334 4.69 13.90 -19.20
N ILE A 335 4.15 14.15 -18.02
CA ILE A 335 3.14 15.18 -17.79
C ILE A 335 3.77 16.34 -17.00
N PRO A 336 3.91 17.54 -17.61
CA PRO A 336 4.41 18.71 -16.90
C PRO A 336 3.36 19.26 -15.94
N VAL A 337 3.77 19.54 -14.71
CA VAL A 337 2.89 20.03 -13.65
C VAL A 337 3.15 21.50 -13.35
N PHE A 338 4.41 21.88 -13.16
CA PHE A 338 4.80 23.25 -12.81
C PHE A 338 6.17 23.59 -13.38
N GLN A 339 6.34 24.84 -13.82
CA GLN A 339 7.64 25.40 -14.17
C GLN A 339 7.65 26.88 -13.79
N GLY A 340 8.63 27.30 -12.99
CA GLY A 340 8.76 28.70 -12.56
C GLY A 340 9.60 28.85 -11.31
N THR A 341 9.43 30.00 -10.65
CA THR A 341 10.00 30.28 -9.32
C THR A 341 8.89 30.46 -8.32
N LEU A 342 9.17 30.20 -7.04
CA LEU A 342 8.22 30.38 -5.93
C LEU A 342 8.67 31.52 -4.99
N ASN A 343 9.15 32.62 -5.59
CA ASN A 343 9.62 33.81 -4.87
C ASN A 343 8.53 34.35 -3.92
N GLY A 344 8.90 34.59 -2.67
CA GLY A 344 8.00 35.11 -1.65
C GLY A 344 6.95 34.10 -1.16
N MET A 345 7.13 32.84 -1.49
CA MET A 345 6.25 31.75 -1.08
C MET A 345 7.02 30.62 -0.38
N PRO A 346 7.78 30.92 0.70
CA PRO A 346 8.49 29.88 1.44
C PRO A 346 7.50 28.99 2.19
N GLY A 347 7.70 27.70 2.16
CA GLY A 347 6.83 26.74 2.84
C GLY A 347 6.91 25.34 2.24
N LYS A 348 6.13 24.42 2.81
CA LYS A 348 6.05 23.04 2.33
C LYS A 348 5.00 22.94 1.23
N TYR A 349 5.37 22.28 0.15
CA TYR A 349 4.51 21.96 -0.98
C TYR A 349 4.26 20.48 -1.06
N THR A 350 3.04 20.10 -1.42
CA THR A 350 2.68 18.72 -1.71
C THR A 350 1.91 18.71 -3.02
N ILE A 351 2.32 17.86 -3.98
CA ILE A 351 1.74 17.83 -5.33
C ILE A 351 1.20 16.45 -5.64
N TYR A 352 -0.04 16.41 -6.13
CA TYR A 352 -0.72 15.22 -6.62
C TYR A 352 -1.09 15.40 -8.09
N ILE A 353 -1.05 14.28 -8.81
CA ILE A 353 -1.49 14.19 -10.20
C ILE A 353 -2.29 12.91 -10.38
N GLY A 354 -3.29 12.96 -11.24
CA GLY A 354 -4.08 11.81 -11.65
C GLY A 354 -4.77 12.05 -12.97
N TYR A 355 -5.43 11.05 -13.49
CA TYR A 355 -6.33 11.16 -14.62
C TYR A 355 -7.70 10.58 -14.28
N ARG A 356 -8.73 11.22 -14.79
CA ARG A 356 -10.13 10.80 -14.63
C ARG A 356 -10.61 10.11 -15.88
N LEU A 357 -11.13 8.90 -15.70
CA LEU A 357 -11.73 8.08 -16.75
C LEU A 357 -13.16 8.52 -17.07
N ASP A 358 -13.73 8.01 -18.16
CA ASP A 358 -15.09 8.35 -18.60
C ASP A 358 -16.18 7.94 -17.59
N ASP A 359 -15.93 6.93 -16.76
CA ASP A 359 -16.82 6.48 -15.69
C ASP A 359 -16.72 7.35 -14.42
N ASN A 360 -15.95 8.44 -14.47
CA ASN A 360 -15.62 9.34 -13.37
C ASN A 360 -14.64 8.75 -12.32
N SER A 361 -14.13 7.54 -12.51
CA SER A 361 -13.08 7.01 -11.64
C SER A 361 -11.79 7.80 -11.81
N LEU A 362 -11.04 7.97 -10.71
CA LEU A 362 -9.79 8.74 -10.68
C LEU A 362 -8.61 7.82 -10.37
N VAL A 363 -7.65 7.77 -11.28
CA VAL A 363 -6.36 7.10 -11.10
C VAL A 363 -5.32 8.17 -10.74
N TYR A 364 -4.65 8.05 -9.60
CA TYR A 364 -3.74 9.10 -9.13
C TYR A 364 -2.52 8.55 -8.38
N ASN A 365 -1.47 9.39 -8.22
CA ASN A 365 -0.29 9.07 -7.48
C ASN A 365 -0.60 8.97 -5.97
N GLN A 366 -0.55 7.77 -5.41
CA GLN A 366 -0.79 7.53 -3.98
C GLN A 366 0.32 8.14 -3.10
N ALA A 367 1.56 8.23 -3.62
CA ALA A 367 2.68 8.89 -2.97
C ALA A 367 2.91 10.29 -3.62
N PRO A 368 2.52 11.39 -2.96
CA PRO A 368 2.69 12.72 -3.52
C PRO A 368 4.17 13.16 -3.55
N LEU A 369 4.47 14.05 -4.49
CA LEU A 369 5.72 14.80 -4.43
C LEU A 369 5.65 15.83 -3.31
N VAL A 370 6.64 15.83 -2.42
CA VAL A 370 6.76 16.81 -1.33
C VAL A 370 8.10 17.53 -1.47
N PHE A 371 8.12 18.84 -1.32
CA PHE A 371 9.35 19.63 -1.18
C PHE A 371 9.09 20.89 -0.36
N SER A 372 10.15 21.53 0.11
CA SER A 372 10.07 22.77 0.86
C SER A 372 10.77 23.89 0.10
N VAL A 373 10.18 25.08 0.07
CA VAL A 373 10.82 26.30 -0.40
C VAL A 373 11.29 27.09 0.81
N ILE A 374 12.54 27.50 0.80
CA ILE A 374 13.19 28.26 1.87
C ILE A 374 13.71 29.60 1.33
N HIS A 375 13.86 30.59 2.24
CA HIS A 375 14.40 31.92 1.90
C HIS A 375 15.84 31.87 1.43
#